data_1ebac85115a08dc783672076114eb10f
#
_entry.id   1ebac85115a08dc783672076114eb10f
#
_cell.length_a   1.000
_cell.length_b   1.000
_cell.length_c   1.000
_cell.angle_alpha   90.00
_cell.angle_beta   90.00
_cell.angle_gamma   90.00
#
_symmetry.space_group_name_H-M   'P 1'
#
loop_
_entity.id
_entity.type
_entity.pdbx_description
1 polymer ?
#
loop_
_entity_poly.entity_id
_entity_poly.type
_entity_poly.pdbx_seq_one_letter_code
_entity_poly.pdbx_strand_id
1 'polypeptide(L)'
;MKLQKITQKRWFWPLVCAVSVVFGWWYLSIVTCAPLGGDDELINLQNYYYITHTSFGQSVLDYLGDLWEQFSLQNGRFRPFSSPPVRGLTSWFLGDLVGYRLYILAWTYADIVLTAWLVGKASRSKKLGIACLCLLPMMFSVWQDSTGNSLYSYGALVQSTLLPALVAGLAVLRWQDTGHKRWAVLAGYCMFQCCATFEIGFTYIVPIFGLAWLYTDKARDALRLSIPALLGECVTLAFNMGARLMNTLRAAGILAGSVSQIEGISPNFDLPAILRTWAMQMSAGFPLNAMLFGKMRPGKIYPVDVLCGVMVAGAAVAALAALDKLPNKKQNLLLFLSGLAMVSAPALLIGLSPKYQQPGQVDWRHGYIPQTVESFGVGLMALAVLVMLLRWARGKSWWPGGRAVLYGLLAVCMAGSVVWQRAATRSAYDQGGRAYTVFGDGVAAGLAADCGDTPVVTDYMIWGGHEVAENAFFLRYGDLDADAHALQVWRTEDHADDEAVYRVGFTLGQDRHYDIAWCGLGHGADPDVLTDVEVWLPAGTFLYDVLYYTTADDEEVRREVYLDKNGTMITLDGEILADSIRLAAH
;
A
#
# COMPACT_ATOMS: atom_id res chain seq x y z
N MET A 1 -24.22 -35.33 -0.03
CA MET A 1 -25.55 -35.10 0.55
C MET A 1 -25.57 -34.17 1.77
N LYS A 2 -24.72 -34.36 2.82
CA LYS A 2 -24.72 -33.46 4.01
C LYS A 2 -24.35 -32.01 3.69
N LEU A 3 -23.32 -31.75 2.86
CA LEU A 3 -22.87 -30.38 2.53
C LEU A 3 -23.95 -29.58 1.76
N GLN A 4 -24.64 -30.20 0.80
CA GLN A 4 -25.73 -29.54 0.07
C GLN A 4 -26.92 -29.13 0.97
N LYS A 5 -27.20 -29.91 2.01
CA LYS A 5 -28.22 -29.53 2.99
C LYS A 5 -27.82 -28.32 3.82
N ILE A 6 -26.50 -28.16 4.14
CA ILE A 6 -25.97 -27.04 4.92
C ILE A 6 -25.99 -25.76 4.07
N THR A 7 -25.57 -25.84 2.80
CA THR A 7 -25.49 -24.65 1.90
C THR A 7 -26.85 -24.08 1.52
N GLN A 8 -27.96 -24.83 1.77
CA GLN A 8 -29.34 -24.38 1.58
C GLN A 8 -29.92 -23.67 2.81
N LYS A 9 -29.25 -23.71 3.95
CA LYS A 9 -29.74 -23.04 5.17
C LYS A 9 -29.56 -21.52 5.02
N ARG A 10 -30.53 -20.75 5.52
CA ARG A 10 -30.56 -19.27 5.40
C ARG A 10 -29.36 -18.59 6.03
N TRP A 11 -28.77 -19.15 7.09
CA TRP A 11 -27.62 -18.60 7.80
C TRP A 11 -26.28 -18.85 7.11
N PHE A 12 -26.18 -19.83 6.18
CA PHE A 12 -24.89 -20.24 5.58
C PHE A 12 -24.18 -19.08 4.86
N TRP A 13 -24.88 -18.43 3.92
CA TRP A 13 -24.25 -17.35 3.13
C TRP A 13 -23.89 -16.11 3.94
N PRO A 14 -24.76 -15.61 4.87
CA PRO A 14 -24.37 -14.56 5.80
C PRO A 14 -23.15 -14.92 6.65
N LEU A 15 -23.07 -16.15 7.15
CA LEU A 15 -21.91 -16.60 7.93
C LEU A 15 -20.62 -16.63 7.09
N VAL A 16 -20.68 -17.17 5.87
CA VAL A 16 -19.52 -17.19 4.95
C VAL A 16 -19.05 -15.76 4.64
N CYS A 17 -19.97 -14.83 4.39
CA CYS A 17 -19.65 -13.42 4.20
C CYS A 17 -19.00 -12.82 5.46
N ALA A 18 -19.59 -13.02 6.63
CA ALA A 18 -19.06 -12.48 7.88
C ALA A 18 -17.67 -13.02 8.20
N VAL A 19 -17.45 -14.33 8.06
CA VAL A 19 -16.13 -14.94 8.25
C VAL A 19 -15.12 -14.37 7.23
N SER A 20 -15.51 -14.26 5.96
CA SER A 20 -14.62 -13.70 4.92
C SER A 20 -14.26 -12.25 5.21
N VAL A 21 -15.23 -11.41 5.61
CA VAL A 21 -14.98 -10.00 5.91
C VAL A 21 -14.09 -9.86 7.14
N VAL A 22 -14.41 -10.54 8.24
CA VAL A 22 -13.66 -10.42 9.50
C VAL A 22 -12.24 -10.94 9.36
N PHE A 23 -12.08 -12.16 8.85
CA PHE A 23 -10.76 -12.79 8.76
C PHE A 23 -9.96 -12.29 7.55
N GLY A 24 -10.61 -11.88 6.46
CA GLY A 24 -9.94 -11.21 5.35
C GLY A 24 -9.44 -9.82 5.74
N TRP A 25 -10.23 -9.04 6.49
CA TRP A 25 -9.75 -7.80 7.12
C TRP A 25 -8.56 -8.07 8.03
N TRP A 26 -8.67 -9.07 8.90
CA TRP A 26 -7.58 -9.45 9.79
C TRP A 26 -6.33 -9.92 9.04
N TYR A 27 -6.50 -10.64 7.93
CA TYR A 27 -5.38 -10.99 7.05
C TYR A 27 -4.67 -9.73 6.54
N LEU A 28 -5.41 -8.82 5.92
CA LEU A 28 -4.84 -7.62 5.33
C LEU A 28 -4.33 -6.62 6.39
N SER A 29 -4.87 -6.63 7.61
CA SER A 29 -4.44 -5.73 8.68
C SER A 29 -2.98 -5.92 9.11
N ILE A 30 -2.31 -6.99 8.69
CA ILE A 30 -0.87 -7.16 8.93
C ILE A 30 -0.04 -6.00 8.33
N VAL A 31 -0.57 -5.28 7.34
CA VAL A 31 0.06 -4.08 6.78
C VAL A 31 0.24 -2.95 7.80
N THR A 32 -0.49 -2.98 8.92
CA THR A 32 -0.28 -2.02 10.02
C THR A 32 1.09 -2.17 10.68
N CYS A 33 1.73 -3.34 10.54
CA CYS A 33 3.09 -3.57 10.98
C CYS A 33 4.15 -3.04 10.00
N ALA A 34 3.76 -2.62 8.77
CA ALA A 34 4.73 -2.14 7.80
C ALA A 34 5.32 -0.78 8.26
N PRO A 35 6.64 -0.57 8.12
CA PRO A 35 7.24 0.73 8.38
C PRO A 35 6.71 1.77 7.39
N LEU A 36 6.91 3.06 7.69
CA LEU A 36 6.76 4.09 6.67
C LEU A 36 7.76 3.79 5.55
N GLY A 37 7.32 3.83 4.31
CA GLY A 37 8.17 3.53 3.17
C GLY A 37 7.68 4.23 1.92
N GLY A 38 8.60 4.82 1.17
CA GLY A 38 8.36 5.41 -0.13
C GLY A 38 8.22 6.93 -0.15
N ASP A 39 8.67 7.49 -1.26
CA ASP A 39 8.74 8.93 -1.49
C ASP A 39 7.40 9.64 -1.25
N ASP A 40 6.29 9.03 -1.69
CA ASP A 40 4.96 9.65 -1.56
C ASP A 40 4.41 9.62 -0.13
N GLU A 41 4.79 8.65 0.72
CA GLU A 41 4.41 8.68 2.14
C GLU A 41 5.10 9.80 2.89
N LEU A 42 6.31 10.11 2.49
CA LEU A 42 7.15 11.13 3.07
C LEU A 42 6.71 12.53 2.66
N ILE A 43 6.33 12.70 1.38
CA ILE A 43 5.65 13.92 0.93
C ILE A 43 4.35 14.13 1.72
N ASN A 44 3.64 13.06 2.06
CA ASN A 44 2.46 13.14 2.89
C ASN A 44 2.77 13.51 4.35
N LEU A 45 3.95 13.18 4.88
CA LEU A 45 4.40 13.67 6.20
C LEU A 45 4.58 15.19 6.22
N GLN A 46 5.17 15.78 5.17
CA GLN A 46 5.26 17.24 5.04
C GLN A 46 3.87 17.87 5.01
N ASN A 47 2.92 17.26 4.28
CA ASN A 47 1.54 17.74 4.26
C ASN A 47 0.86 17.61 5.63
N TYR A 48 1.13 16.55 6.39
CA TYR A 48 0.65 16.39 7.76
C TYR A 48 1.17 17.50 8.67
N TYR A 49 2.48 17.73 8.66
CA TYR A 49 3.10 18.82 9.41
C TYR A 49 2.46 20.16 9.05
N TYR A 50 2.34 20.48 7.76
CA TYR A 50 1.70 21.70 7.29
C TYR A 50 0.25 21.84 7.80
N ILE A 51 -0.57 20.81 7.66
CA ILE A 51 -1.99 20.81 8.09
C ILE A 51 -2.12 20.98 9.60
N THR A 52 -1.22 20.40 10.38
CA THR A 52 -1.26 20.48 11.85
C THR A 52 -0.77 21.82 12.40
N HIS A 53 0.07 22.54 11.63
CA HIS A 53 0.64 23.85 12.01
C HIS A 53 -0.05 25.04 11.34
N THR A 54 -1.03 24.79 10.45
CA THR A 54 -1.84 25.85 9.83
C THR A 54 -3.27 25.84 10.34
N SER A 55 -3.96 26.99 10.24
CA SER A 55 -5.38 27.04 10.57
C SER A 55 -6.21 26.23 9.57
N PHE A 56 -7.30 25.63 10.02
CA PHE A 56 -8.24 24.92 9.15
C PHE A 56 -8.72 25.79 7.96
N GLY A 57 -8.95 27.09 8.22
CA GLY A 57 -9.35 28.03 7.16
C GLY A 57 -8.28 28.18 6.08
N GLN A 58 -7.00 28.28 6.47
CA GLN A 58 -5.90 28.36 5.51
C GLN A 58 -5.77 27.07 4.70
N SER A 59 -5.84 25.90 5.34
CA SER A 59 -5.79 24.60 4.65
C SER A 59 -6.91 24.45 3.60
N VAL A 60 -8.11 24.99 3.88
CA VAL A 60 -9.22 25.01 2.91
C VAL A 60 -8.93 25.97 1.76
N LEU A 61 -8.37 27.14 2.02
CA LEU A 61 -8.01 28.12 0.96
C LEU A 61 -6.93 27.56 0.03
N ASP A 62 -5.92 26.90 0.59
CA ASP A 62 -4.83 26.28 -0.19
C ASP A 62 -5.38 25.15 -1.07
N TYR A 63 -6.26 24.32 -0.52
CA TYR A 63 -6.95 23.30 -1.29
C TYR A 63 -7.80 23.88 -2.44
N LEU A 64 -8.51 24.97 -2.20
CA LEU A 64 -9.26 25.67 -3.27
C LEU A 64 -8.31 26.29 -4.30
N GLY A 65 -7.15 26.78 -3.86
CA GLY A 65 -6.05 27.23 -4.74
C GLY A 65 -5.56 26.12 -5.65
N ASP A 66 -5.24 24.95 -5.09
CA ASP A 66 -4.83 23.75 -5.84
C ASP A 66 -5.89 23.33 -6.88
N LEU A 67 -7.16 23.33 -6.48
CA LEU A 67 -8.27 23.05 -7.42
C LEU A 67 -8.31 24.07 -8.56
N TRP A 68 -8.17 25.36 -8.25
CA TRP A 68 -8.15 26.40 -9.26
C TRP A 68 -6.99 26.23 -10.24
N GLU A 69 -5.80 25.90 -9.76
CA GLU A 69 -4.64 25.60 -10.61
C GLU A 69 -4.90 24.42 -11.54
N GLN A 70 -5.55 23.36 -11.05
CA GLN A 70 -5.92 22.21 -11.88
C GLN A 70 -6.91 22.61 -12.98
N PHE A 71 -8.00 23.29 -12.63
CA PHE A 71 -9.01 23.67 -13.60
C PHE A 71 -8.56 24.80 -14.55
N SER A 72 -7.63 25.67 -14.13
CA SER A 72 -6.99 26.65 -14.99
C SER A 72 -5.87 26.08 -15.86
N LEU A 73 -5.63 24.77 -15.79
CA LEU A 73 -4.63 24.02 -16.58
C LEU A 73 -3.19 24.53 -16.35
N GLN A 74 -2.86 24.96 -15.13
CA GLN A 74 -1.53 25.48 -14.79
C GLN A 74 -0.52 24.39 -14.51
N ASN A 75 -0.93 23.26 -13.97
CA ASN A 75 -0.02 22.19 -13.49
C ASN A 75 0.44 21.20 -14.56
N GLY A 76 0.16 21.41 -15.84
CA GLY A 76 0.54 20.50 -16.93
C GLY A 76 -0.09 19.09 -16.87
N ARG A 77 -0.80 18.75 -15.78
CA ARG A 77 -1.62 17.55 -15.57
C ARG A 77 -2.96 17.95 -14.97
N PHE A 78 -4.01 17.24 -15.30
CA PHE A 78 -5.34 17.48 -14.74
C PHE A 78 -5.72 16.35 -13.77
N ARG A 79 -5.56 16.61 -12.47
CA ARG A 79 -5.84 15.65 -11.38
C ARG A 79 -6.53 16.32 -10.18
N PRO A 80 -7.67 17.01 -10.35
CA PRO A 80 -8.30 17.77 -9.28
C PRO A 80 -8.75 16.91 -8.09
N PHE A 81 -8.93 15.62 -8.27
CA PHE A 81 -9.37 14.71 -7.21
C PHE A 81 -8.25 13.87 -6.58
N SER A 82 -6.99 14.05 -7.00
CA SER A 82 -5.86 13.37 -6.35
C SER A 82 -5.51 13.97 -5.00
N SER A 83 -5.72 15.26 -4.80
CA SER A 83 -5.35 15.99 -3.60
C SER A 83 -6.26 15.69 -2.38
N PRO A 84 -7.63 15.70 -2.48
CA PRO A 84 -8.48 15.59 -1.30
C PRO A 84 -8.40 14.23 -0.57
N PRO A 85 -8.53 13.07 -1.24
CA PRO A 85 -8.47 11.78 -0.53
C PRO A 85 -7.06 11.41 -0.11
N VAL A 86 -6.06 11.87 -0.85
CA VAL A 86 -4.65 11.50 -0.61
C VAL A 86 -3.96 12.45 0.35
N ARG A 87 -4.08 13.76 0.16
CA ARG A 87 -3.36 14.75 0.96
C ARG A 87 -4.14 15.27 2.15
N GLY A 88 -5.43 15.57 1.98
CA GLY A 88 -6.24 16.13 3.04
C GLY A 88 -6.59 15.12 4.13
N LEU A 89 -7.38 14.11 3.78
CA LEU A 89 -7.87 13.14 4.76
C LEU A 89 -6.77 12.18 5.23
N THR A 90 -5.88 11.75 4.35
CA THR A 90 -4.83 10.79 4.70
C THR A 90 -3.77 11.41 5.60
N SER A 91 -3.40 12.66 5.35
CA SER A 91 -2.42 13.37 6.17
C SER A 91 -2.86 13.51 7.63
N TRP A 92 -4.16 13.65 7.89
CA TRP A 92 -4.69 13.70 9.26
C TRP A 92 -4.48 12.40 10.04
N PHE A 93 -4.37 11.26 9.37
CA PHE A 93 -4.14 9.96 10.01
C PHE A 93 -2.65 9.62 10.14
N LEU A 94 -1.75 10.38 9.51
CA LEU A 94 -0.30 10.11 9.57
C LEU A 94 0.30 10.35 10.97
N GLY A 95 -0.37 11.10 11.84
CA GLY A 95 -0.02 11.19 13.26
C GLY A 95 -0.08 9.84 13.99
N ASP A 96 -0.94 8.92 13.49
CA ASP A 96 -1.01 7.53 13.93
C ASP A 96 -0.82 6.62 12.71
N LEU A 97 0.35 5.97 12.62
CA LEU A 97 0.68 5.09 11.50
C LEU A 97 -0.31 3.92 11.36
N VAL A 98 -0.81 3.40 12.47
CA VAL A 98 -1.82 2.34 12.48
C VAL A 98 -3.13 2.86 11.91
N GLY A 99 -3.58 4.03 12.35
CA GLY A 99 -4.77 4.70 11.82
C GLY A 99 -4.68 4.98 10.33
N TYR A 100 -3.54 5.47 9.86
CA TYR A 100 -3.25 5.69 8.45
C TYR A 100 -3.37 4.40 7.62
N ARG A 101 -2.78 3.30 8.08
CA ARG A 101 -2.85 1.99 7.41
C ARG A 101 -4.27 1.44 7.41
N LEU A 102 -5.00 1.58 8.51
CA LEU A 102 -6.40 1.16 8.59
C LEU A 102 -7.30 1.99 7.66
N TYR A 103 -7.02 3.28 7.47
CA TYR A 103 -7.71 4.12 6.50
C TYR A 103 -7.53 3.60 5.06
N ILE A 104 -6.29 3.32 4.64
CA ILE A 104 -6.02 2.73 3.31
C ILE A 104 -6.72 1.37 3.16
N LEU A 105 -6.67 0.56 4.21
CA LEU A 105 -7.34 -0.74 4.23
C LEU A 105 -8.85 -0.62 4.11
N ALA A 106 -9.47 0.40 4.71
CA ALA A 106 -10.91 0.64 4.57
C ALA A 106 -11.31 0.93 3.12
N TRP A 107 -10.54 1.74 2.39
CA TRP A 107 -10.73 1.96 0.96
C TRP A 107 -10.55 0.66 0.16
N THR A 108 -9.49 -0.11 0.43
CA THR A 108 -9.24 -1.40 -0.22
C THR A 108 -10.41 -2.36 0.00
N TYR A 109 -10.96 -2.40 1.22
CA TYR A 109 -12.12 -3.25 1.52
C TYR A 109 -13.42 -2.78 0.85
N ALA A 110 -13.63 -1.48 0.72
CA ALA A 110 -14.74 -0.94 -0.06
C ALA A 110 -14.65 -1.40 -1.52
N ASP A 111 -13.46 -1.35 -2.11
CA ASP A 111 -13.22 -1.85 -3.47
C ASP A 111 -13.43 -3.36 -3.58
N ILE A 112 -13.00 -4.16 -2.60
CA ILE A 112 -13.26 -5.61 -2.56
C ILE A 112 -14.76 -5.90 -2.57
N VAL A 113 -15.53 -5.22 -1.71
CA VAL A 113 -16.97 -5.39 -1.61
C VAL A 113 -17.69 -4.97 -2.90
N LEU A 114 -17.31 -3.81 -3.46
CA LEU A 114 -17.89 -3.31 -4.70
C LEU A 114 -17.55 -4.20 -5.89
N THR A 115 -16.31 -4.70 -5.99
CA THR A 115 -15.91 -5.66 -7.04
C THR A 115 -16.73 -6.95 -6.94
N ALA A 116 -16.84 -7.51 -5.73
CA ALA A 116 -17.65 -8.71 -5.51
C ALA A 116 -19.13 -8.49 -5.85
N TRP A 117 -19.68 -7.34 -5.50
CA TRP A 117 -21.04 -6.96 -5.86
C TRP A 117 -21.21 -6.80 -7.36
N LEU A 118 -20.28 -6.11 -8.03
CA LEU A 118 -20.28 -5.93 -9.48
C LEU A 118 -20.21 -7.28 -10.21
N VAL A 119 -19.32 -8.19 -9.79
CA VAL A 119 -19.22 -9.56 -10.34
C VAL A 119 -20.53 -10.33 -10.12
N GLY A 120 -21.10 -10.27 -8.92
CA GLY A 120 -22.37 -10.90 -8.60
C GLY A 120 -23.53 -10.39 -9.45
N LYS A 121 -23.55 -9.09 -9.74
CA LYS A 121 -24.55 -8.43 -10.57
C LYS A 121 -24.32 -8.77 -12.06
N ALA A 122 -23.08 -8.62 -12.56
CA ALA A 122 -22.73 -8.88 -13.94
C ALA A 122 -22.95 -10.35 -14.35
N SER A 123 -22.62 -11.29 -13.48
CA SER A 123 -22.83 -12.72 -13.69
C SER A 123 -24.26 -13.18 -13.40
N ARG A 124 -25.12 -12.31 -12.88
CA ARG A 124 -26.47 -12.64 -12.38
C ARG A 124 -26.46 -13.74 -11.32
N SER A 125 -25.35 -13.84 -10.55
CA SER A 125 -25.15 -14.87 -9.53
C SER A 125 -24.61 -14.27 -8.24
N LYS A 126 -25.49 -14.02 -7.27
CA LYS A 126 -25.06 -13.54 -5.93
C LYS A 126 -24.05 -14.48 -5.29
N LYS A 127 -24.17 -15.80 -5.49
CA LYS A 127 -23.24 -16.80 -4.96
C LYS A 127 -21.84 -16.66 -5.56
N LEU A 128 -21.72 -16.31 -6.86
CA LEU A 128 -20.43 -16.05 -7.48
C LEU A 128 -19.81 -14.76 -6.94
N GLY A 129 -20.61 -13.72 -6.70
CA GLY A 129 -20.15 -12.50 -6.03
C GLY A 129 -19.59 -12.78 -4.64
N ILE A 130 -20.27 -13.63 -3.84
CA ILE A 130 -19.76 -14.03 -2.51
C ILE A 130 -18.48 -14.86 -2.63
N ALA A 131 -18.38 -15.76 -3.61
CA ALA A 131 -17.13 -16.49 -3.85
C ALA A 131 -15.97 -15.53 -4.25
N CYS A 132 -16.27 -14.49 -5.03
CA CYS A 132 -15.33 -13.42 -5.34
C CYS A 132 -14.89 -12.66 -4.07
N LEU A 133 -15.84 -12.26 -3.20
CA LEU A 133 -15.57 -11.61 -1.92
C LEU A 133 -14.63 -12.44 -1.04
N CYS A 134 -14.86 -13.76 -0.99
CA CYS A 134 -14.04 -14.65 -0.17
C CYS A 134 -12.63 -14.88 -0.76
N LEU A 135 -12.47 -14.79 -2.06
CA LEU A 135 -11.20 -15.05 -2.75
C LEU A 135 -10.30 -13.81 -2.79
N LEU A 136 -10.89 -12.63 -3.03
CA LEU A 136 -10.14 -11.39 -3.27
C LEU A 136 -9.10 -11.05 -2.18
N PRO A 137 -9.39 -11.11 -0.87
CA PRO A 137 -8.39 -10.75 0.14
C PRO A 137 -7.08 -11.52 0.00
N MET A 138 -7.11 -12.80 -0.40
CA MET A 138 -5.92 -13.64 -0.56
C MET A 138 -5.11 -13.33 -1.81
N MET A 139 -5.62 -12.50 -2.71
CA MET A 139 -4.95 -12.11 -3.95
C MET A 139 -4.03 -10.91 -3.78
N PHE A 140 -4.08 -10.23 -2.64
CA PHE A 140 -3.19 -9.13 -2.34
C PHE A 140 -1.87 -9.63 -1.77
N SER A 141 -0.78 -9.08 -2.27
CA SER A 141 0.52 -9.20 -1.61
C SER A 141 0.57 -8.21 -0.46
N VAL A 142 0.66 -8.71 0.77
CA VAL A 142 0.79 -7.88 1.98
C VAL A 142 2.25 -7.67 2.38
N TRP A 143 3.17 -8.33 1.69
CA TRP A 143 4.60 -8.20 1.94
C TRP A 143 5.16 -6.95 1.24
N GLN A 144 5.99 -6.20 1.97
CA GLN A 144 6.66 -5.01 1.50
C GLN A 144 8.11 -5.34 1.14
N ASP A 145 8.43 -5.29 -0.13
CA ASP A 145 9.82 -5.34 -0.64
C ASP A 145 10.28 -3.98 -1.18
N SER A 146 9.33 -3.10 -1.44
CA SER A 146 9.62 -1.80 -2.05
C SER A 146 8.53 -0.77 -1.72
N THR A 147 8.85 0.45 -2.00
CA THR A 147 7.99 1.63 -1.90
C THR A 147 6.76 1.59 -2.79
N GLY A 148 6.69 0.64 -3.74
CA GLY A 148 5.65 0.59 -4.78
C GLY A 148 4.32 -0.06 -4.39
N ASN A 149 4.19 -0.69 -3.22
CA ASN A 149 2.96 -1.37 -2.86
C ASN A 149 1.92 -0.41 -2.30
N SER A 150 0.87 -0.15 -3.07
CA SER A 150 -0.19 0.79 -2.73
C SER A 150 -1.19 0.33 -1.66
N LEU A 151 -0.96 -0.83 -1.01
CA LEU A 151 -1.69 -1.19 0.22
C LEU A 151 -1.27 -0.37 1.44
N TYR A 152 -0.09 0.22 1.41
CA TYR A 152 0.44 1.05 2.49
C TYR A 152 1.18 2.30 2.02
N SER A 153 1.49 2.41 0.73
CA SER A 153 2.01 3.64 0.12
C SER A 153 0.92 4.40 -0.61
N TYR A 154 1.17 5.65 -0.96
CA TYR A 154 0.32 6.53 -1.79
C TYR A 154 -1.02 6.94 -1.18
N GLY A 155 -1.22 6.82 0.14
CA GLY A 155 -2.36 7.41 0.84
C GLY A 155 -3.74 7.07 0.28
N ALA A 156 -3.99 5.84 -0.16
CA ALA A 156 -5.21 5.39 -0.81
C ALA A 156 -5.49 5.98 -2.20
N LEU A 157 -4.49 6.57 -2.88
CA LEU A 157 -4.66 7.13 -4.24
C LEU A 157 -5.24 6.13 -5.22
N VAL A 158 -4.70 4.92 -5.24
CA VAL A 158 -5.10 3.86 -6.17
C VAL A 158 -6.49 3.36 -5.88
N GLN A 159 -6.82 3.16 -4.60
CA GLN A 159 -8.12 2.71 -4.14
C GLN A 159 -9.19 3.76 -4.42
N SER A 160 -8.91 5.03 -4.12
CA SER A 160 -9.84 6.14 -4.40
C SER A 160 -10.04 6.38 -5.90
N THR A 161 -9.14 5.90 -6.74
CA THR A 161 -9.29 5.88 -8.20
C THR A 161 -10.16 4.70 -8.65
N LEU A 162 -10.00 3.51 -8.06
CA LEU A 162 -10.75 2.32 -8.45
C LEU A 162 -12.23 2.40 -8.02
N LEU A 163 -12.51 2.93 -6.84
CA LEU A 163 -13.86 2.98 -6.28
C LEU A 163 -14.87 3.65 -7.22
N PRO A 164 -14.64 4.87 -7.76
CA PRO A 164 -15.55 5.47 -8.73
C PRO A 164 -15.73 4.61 -9.99
N ALA A 165 -14.68 3.95 -10.48
CA ALA A 165 -14.80 3.05 -11.63
C ALA A 165 -15.75 1.87 -11.34
N LEU A 166 -15.67 1.28 -10.15
CA LEU A 166 -16.57 0.21 -9.72
C LEU A 166 -18.03 0.71 -9.60
N VAL A 167 -18.21 1.92 -9.05
CA VAL A 167 -19.54 2.58 -9.00
C VAL A 167 -20.05 2.86 -10.41
N ALA A 168 -19.19 3.32 -11.33
CA ALA A 168 -19.56 3.51 -12.75
C ALA A 168 -20.02 2.18 -13.36
N GLY A 169 -19.31 1.08 -13.14
CA GLY A 169 -19.73 -0.26 -13.57
C GLY A 169 -21.11 -0.66 -13.03
N LEU A 170 -21.36 -0.48 -11.73
CA LEU A 170 -22.66 -0.75 -11.13
C LEU A 170 -23.78 0.16 -11.70
N ALA A 171 -23.48 1.43 -11.94
CA ALA A 171 -24.41 2.39 -12.51
C ALA A 171 -24.78 2.01 -13.97
N VAL A 172 -23.80 1.56 -14.77
CA VAL A 172 -24.02 1.03 -16.13
C VAL A 172 -25.01 -0.14 -16.09
N LEU A 173 -24.80 -1.11 -15.20
CA LEU A 173 -25.70 -2.25 -15.06
C LEU A 173 -27.08 -1.84 -14.53
N ARG A 174 -27.14 -0.86 -13.63
CA ARG A 174 -28.40 -0.35 -13.08
C ARG A 174 -29.18 0.44 -14.14
N TRP A 175 -28.48 1.17 -15.01
CA TRP A 175 -29.11 1.83 -16.17
C TRP A 175 -29.79 0.82 -17.08
N GLN A 176 -29.14 -0.28 -17.40
CA GLN A 176 -29.73 -1.36 -18.20
C GLN A 176 -31.00 -1.93 -17.54
N ASP A 177 -31.03 -2.10 -16.21
CA ASP A 177 -32.19 -2.65 -15.51
C ASP A 177 -33.37 -1.70 -15.46
N THR A 178 -33.12 -0.40 -15.31
CA THR A 178 -34.16 0.59 -14.97
C THR A 178 -34.50 1.54 -16.11
N GLY A 179 -33.65 1.70 -17.12
CA GLY A 179 -33.77 2.69 -18.20
C GLY A 179 -33.60 4.16 -17.74
N HIS A 180 -33.37 4.42 -16.43
CA HIS A 180 -33.29 5.79 -15.93
C HIS A 180 -31.96 6.46 -16.29
N LYS A 181 -32.01 7.56 -17.05
CA LYS A 181 -30.83 8.33 -17.52
C LYS A 181 -29.90 8.82 -16.39
N ARG A 182 -30.42 9.01 -15.16
CA ARG A 182 -29.60 9.37 -13.98
C ARG A 182 -28.44 8.41 -13.74
N TRP A 183 -28.61 7.11 -14.03
CA TRP A 183 -27.55 6.13 -13.87
C TRP A 183 -26.47 6.24 -14.94
N ALA A 184 -26.86 6.63 -16.16
CA ALA A 184 -25.89 6.93 -17.22
C ALA A 184 -25.07 8.18 -16.87
N VAL A 185 -25.71 9.24 -16.36
CA VAL A 185 -25.02 10.46 -15.88
C VAL A 185 -24.06 10.11 -14.74
N LEU A 186 -24.50 9.31 -13.76
CA LEU A 186 -23.65 8.86 -12.66
C LEU A 186 -22.45 8.06 -13.17
N ALA A 187 -22.62 7.15 -14.14
CA ALA A 187 -21.53 6.40 -14.72
C ALA A 187 -20.49 7.30 -15.39
N GLY A 188 -20.95 8.29 -16.16
CA GLY A 188 -20.06 9.29 -16.78
C GLY A 188 -19.31 10.13 -15.77
N TYR A 189 -19.99 10.64 -14.75
CA TYR A 189 -19.37 11.42 -13.68
C TYR A 189 -18.34 10.61 -12.88
N CYS A 190 -18.70 9.39 -12.48
CA CYS A 190 -17.78 8.53 -11.74
C CYS A 190 -16.54 8.17 -12.57
N MET A 191 -16.69 7.97 -13.88
CA MET A 191 -15.53 7.70 -14.74
C MET A 191 -14.68 8.95 -14.97
N PHE A 192 -15.31 10.13 -15.09
CA PHE A 192 -14.61 11.42 -15.06
C PHE A 192 -13.79 11.58 -13.78
N GLN A 193 -14.43 11.39 -12.62
CA GLN A 193 -13.75 11.45 -11.31
C GLN A 193 -12.60 10.45 -11.23
N CYS A 194 -12.80 9.20 -11.65
CA CYS A 194 -11.78 8.16 -11.67
C CYS A 194 -10.53 8.62 -12.43
N CYS A 195 -10.69 9.00 -13.71
CA CYS A 195 -9.59 9.43 -14.56
C CYS A 195 -8.95 10.74 -14.12
N ALA A 196 -9.74 11.64 -13.50
CA ALA A 196 -9.29 12.90 -12.95
C ALA A 196 -8.70 12.79 -11.52
N THR A 197 -8.69 11.59 -10.94
CA THR A 197 -7.94 11.27 -9.72
C THR A 197 -6.54 10.81 -10.07
N PHE A 198 -6.41 9.83 -10.95
CA PHE A 198 -5.12 9.28 -11.35
C PHE A 198 -5.20 8.64 -12.74
N GLU A 199 -4.14 8.78 -13.56
CA GLU A 199 -4.15 8.34 -14.98
C GLU A 199 -4.39 6.85 -15.18
N ILE A 200 -4.11 6.02 -14.19
CA ILE A 200 -4.43 4.58 -14.25
C ILE A 200 -5.94 4.35 -14.49
N GLY A 201 -6.78 5.31 -14.09
CA GLY A 201 -8.23 5.28 -14.31
C GLY A 201 -8.64 5.10 -15.77
N PHE A 202 -7.84 5.60 -16.72
CA PHE A 202 -8.08 5.42 -18.17
C PHE A 202 -8.07 3.95 -18.60
N THR A 203 -7.51 3.06 -17.81
CA THR A 203 -7.49 1.62 -18.16
C THR A 203 -8.76 0.89 -17.73
N TYR A 204 -9.58 1.48 -16.85
CA TYR A 204 -10.71 0.78 -16.24
C TYR A 204 -11.95 0.69 -17.12
N ILE A 205 -12.02 1.45 -18.21
CA ILE A 205 -13.11 1.31 -19.18
C ILE A 205 -13.16 -0.10 -19.79
N VAL A 206 -12.00 -0.76 -19.96
CA VAL A 206 -11.90 -2.09 -20.55
C VAL A 206 -12.57 -3.17 -19.70
N PRO A 207 -12.24 -3.32 -18.39
CA PRO A 207 -12.95 -4.26 -17.51
C PRO A 207 -14.42 -3.88 -17.30
N ILE A 208 -14.79 -2.59 -17.26
CA ILE A 208 -16.19 -2.16 -17.19
C ILE A 208 -16.96 -2.67 -18.44
N PHE A 209 -16.40 -2.50 -19.62
CA PHE A 209 -16.97 -3.04 -20.86
C PHE A 209 -17.08 -4.58 -20.79
N GLY A 210 -16.04 -5.29 -20.35
CA GLY A 210 -16.05 -6.75 -20.21
C GLY A 210 -17.16 -7.24 -19.27
N LEU A 211 -17.35 -6.59 -18.13
CA LEU A 211 -18.40 -6.91 -17.17
C LEU A 211 -19.80 -6.52 -17.67
N ALA A 212 -19.93 -5.42 -18.40
CA ALA A 212 -21.18 -5.06 -19.09
C ALA A 212 -21.53 -6.09 -20.18
N TRP A 213 -20.53 -6.60 -20.90
CA TRP A 213 -20.73 -7.68 -21.88
C TRP A 213 -21.14 -8.99 -21.22
N LEU A 214 -20.51 -9.33 -20.09
CA LEU A 214 -20.92 -10.47 -19.26
C LEU A 214 -22.40 -10.38 -18.86
N TYR A 215 -22.88 -9.17 -18.54
CA TYR A 215 -24.26 -8.92 -18.15
C TYR A 215 -25.26 -8.99 -19.30
N THR A 216 -24.93 -8.38 -20.46
CA THR A 216 -25.84 -8.24 -21.60
C THR A 216 -25.81 -9.42 -22.58
N ASP A 217 -24.79 -10.28 -22.49
CA ASP A 217 -24.48 -11.36 -23.43
C ASP A 217 -24.15 -10.91 -24.88
N LYS A 218 -24.28 -9.61 -25.18
CA LYS A 218 -24.02 -9.03 -26.52
C LYS A 218 -23.03 -7.86 -26.41
N ALA A 219 -21.94 -7.92 -27.17
CA ALA A 219 -20.92 -6.89 -27.21
C ALA A 219 -21.45 -5.50 -27.61
N ARG A 220 -22.39 -5.46 -28.62
CA ARG A 220 -23.00 -4.21 -29.07
C ARG A 220 -23.78 -3.50 -27.96
N ASP A 221 -24.54 -4.25 -27.16
CA ASP A 221 -25.33 -3.68 -26.05
C ASP A 221 -24.39 -3.23 -24.93
N ALA A 222 -23.35 -4.02 -24.64
CA ALA A 222 -22.31 -3.63 -23.69
C ALA A 222 -21.60 -2.33 -24.10
N LEU A 223 -21.22 -2.20 -25.37
CA LEU A 223 -20.59 -0.99 -25.89
C LEU A 223 -21.51 0.23 -25.72
N ARG A 224 -22.80 0.09 -26.10
CA ARG A 224 -23.78 1.17 -25.92
C ARG A 224 -23.91 1.59 -24.46
N LEU A 225 -23.92 0.63 -23.54
CA LEU A 225 -24.00 0.90 -22.10
C LEU A 225 -22.74 1.54 -21.54
N SER A 226 -21.58 1.29 -22.14
CA SER A 226 -20.30 1.88 -21.69
C SER A 226 -20.07 3.30 -22.22
N ILE A 227 -20.87 3.78 -23.18
CA ILE A 227 -20.71 5.13 -23.78
C ILE A 227 -20.68 6.24 -22.73
N PRO A 228 -21.57 6.31 -21.72
CA PRO A 228 -21.48 7.38 -20.72
C PRO A 228 -20.18 7.38 -19.93
N ALA A 229 -19.68 6.20 -19.56
CA ALA A 229 -18.40 6.07 -18.88
C ALA A 229 -17.25 6.51 -19.79
N LEU A 230 -17.26 6.10 -21.06
CA LEU A 230 -16.28 6.53 -22.06
C LEU A 230 -16.31 8.05 -22.29
N LEU A 231 -17.49 8.66 -22.27
CA LEU A 231 -17.60 10.14 -22.37
C LEU A 231 -16.95 10.82 -21.17
N GLY A 232 -17.14 10.32 -19.96
CA GLY A 232 -16.44 10.83 -18.76
C GLY A 232 -14.92 10.76 -18.89
N GLU A 233 -14.41 9.65 -19.39
CA GLU A 233 -13.00 9.45 -19.71
C GLU A 233 -12.50 10.44 -20.78
N CYS A 234 -13.23 10.59 -21.89
CA CYS A 234 -12.89 11.52 -22.97
C CYS A 234 -12.82 12.97 -22.48
N VAL A 235 -13.74 13.37 -21.59
CA VAL A 235 -13.71 14.71 -20.98
C VAL A 235 -12.43 14.90 -20.17
N THR A 236 -12.06 13.94 -19.32
CA THR A 236 -10.80 14.02 -18.55
C THR A 236 -9.59 14.04 -19.48
N LEU A 237 -9.59 13.23 -20.54
CA LEU A 237 -8.51 13.23 -21.51
C LEU A 237 -8.36 14.60 -22.20
N ALA A 238 -9.47 15.24 -22.57
CA ALA A 238 -9.46 16.58 -23.16
C ALA A 238 -8.83 17.62 -22.20
N PHE A 239 -9.18 17.59 -20.90
CA PHE A 239 -8.54 18.44 -19.88
C PHE A 239 -7.03 18.15 -19.73
N ASN A 240 -6.63 16.88 -19.70
CA ASN A 240 -5.21 16.51 -19.63
C ASN A 240 -4.43 16.97 -20.86
N MET A 241 -4.99 16.79 -22.05
CA MET A 241 -4.38 17.27 -23.30
C MET A 241 -4.28 18.80 -23.31
N GLY A 242 -5.31 19.49 -22.84
CA GLY A 242 -5.30 20.95 -22.67
C GLY A 242 -4.22 21.42 -21.71
N ALA A 243 -4.10 20.78 -20.54
CA ALA A 243 -3.06 21.11 -19.55
C ALA A 243 -1.64 20.93 -20.12
N ARG A 244 -1.39 19.86 -20.86
CA ARG A 244 -0.13 19.60 -21.53
C ARG A 244 0.17 20.63 -22.62
N LEU A 245 -0.81 20.95 -23.45
CA LEU A 245 -0.68 21.97 -24.49
C LEU A 245 -0.32 23.33 -23.86
N MET A 246 -1.03 23.74 -22.82
CA MET A 246 -0.76 25.00 -22.09
C MET A 246 0.67 25.01 -21.52
N ASN A 247 1.11 23.90 -20.90
CA ASN A 247 2.47 23.78 -20.38
C ASN A 247 3.54 23.86 -21.50
N THR A 248 3.28 23.23 -22.65
CA THR A 248 4.16 23.30 -23.82
C THR A 248 4.26 24.73 -24.37
N LEU A 249 3.13 25.45 -24.44
CA LEU A 249 3.11 26.85 -24.90
C LEU A 249 3.85 27.79 -23.93
N ARG A 250 3.79 27.52 -22.62
CA ARG A 250 4.59 28.26 -21.62
C ARG A 250 6.08 27.94 -21.77
N ALA A 251 6.44 26.67 -21.94
CA ALA A 251 7.83 26.28 -22.18
C ALA A 251 8.42 26.90 -23.46
N ALA A 252 7.57 27.13 -24.46
CA ALA A 252 7.96 27.85 -25.71
C ALA A 252 7.96 29.37 -25.56
N GLY A 253 7.62 29.93 -24.39
CA GLY A 253 7.57 31.40 -24.17
C GLY A 253 6.37 32.10 -24.85
N ILE A 254 5.41 31.35 -25.37
CA ILE A 254 4.21 31.87 -26.04
C ILE A 254 3.19 32.35 -25.02
N LEU A 255 3.09 31.64 -23.89
CA LEU A 255 2.22 32.00 -22.77
C LEU A 255 3.03 32.35 -21.53
N ALA A 256 2.56 33.31 -20.76
CA ALA A 256 3.10 33.62 -19.45
C ALA A 256 2.73 32.54 -18.41
N GLY A 257 3.60 32.32 -17.43
CA GLY A 257 3.40 31.40 -16.31
C GLY A 257 4.56 30.43 -16.10
N SER A 258 4.53 29.74 -14.98
CA SER A 258 5.52 28.73 -14.63
C SER A 258 5.39 27.48 -15.52
N VAL A 259 6.52 26.87 -15.84
CA VAL A 259 6.58 25.59 -16.54
C VAL A 259 6.65 24.49 -15.51
N SER A 260 5.64 23.63 -15.47
CA SER A 260 5.67 22.45 -14.61
C SER A 260 6.62 21.40 -15.21
N GLN A 261 7.57 20.95 -14.40
CA GLN A 261 8.40 19.81 -14.76
C GLN A 261 7.54 18.54 -14.63
N ILE A 262 7.24 17.93 -15.76
CA ILE A 262 6.42 16.72 -15.81
C ILE A 262 7.36 15.56 -16.16
N GLU A 263 7.81 14.85 -15.13
CA GLU A 263 8.63 13.68 -15.32
C GLU A 263 7.87 12.52 -16.01
N GLY A 264 8.55 11.83 -16.90
CA GLY A 264 8.13 10.51 -17.40
C GLY A 264 6.96 10.47 -18.37
N ILE A 265 6.57 11.59 -19.00
CA ILE A 265 5.37 11.67 -19.85
C ILE A 265 5.64 11.40 -21.33
N SER A 266 6.87 11.55 -21.80
CA SER A 266 7.20 11.15 -23.16
C SER A 266 7.25 9.63 -23.23
N PRO A 267 6.32 8.97 -23.95
CA PRO A 267 6.37 7.52 -24.06
C PRO A 267 7.65 7.11 -24.80
N ASN A 268 8.34 6.10 -24.29
CA ASN A 268 9.41 5.46 -25.01
C ASN A 268 8.83 4.27 -25.78
N PHE A 269 9.02 4.25 -27.10
CA PHE A 269 8.52 3.20 -27.99
C PHE A 269 9.54 2.07 -28.25
N ASP A 270 10.53 1.89 -27.37
CA ASP A 270 11.38 0.68 -27.38
C ASP A 270 10.53 -0.55 -27.01
N LEU A 271 10.10 -1.30 -28.02
CA LEU A 271 9.20 -2.43 -27.84
C LEU A 271 9.75 -3.52 -26.89
N PRO A 272 11.03 -3.94 -26.97
CA PRO A 272 11.63 -4.85 -26.00
C PRO A 272 11.55 -4.34 -24.55
N ALA A 273 11.88 -3.07 -24.31
CA ALA A 273 11.81 -2.46 -22.99
C ALA A 273 10.37 -2.39 -22.48
N ILE A 274 9.42 -1.99 -23.34
CA ILE A 274 7.98 -1.96 -23.01
C ILE A 274 7.50 -3.36 -22.59
N LEU A 275 7.77 -4.38 -23.40
CA LEU A 275 7.29 -5.74 -23.15
C LEU A 275 7.92 -6.32 -21.87
N ARG A 276 9.19 -6.04 -21.64
CA ARG A 276 9.89 -6.47 -20.42
C ARG A 276 9.27 -5.82 -19.18
N THR A 277 9.17 -4.50 -19.14
CA THR A 277 8.62 -3.75 -18.01
C THR A 277 7.15 -4.12 -17.77
N TRP A 278 6.37 -4.25 -18.83
CA TRP A 278 4.99 -4.70 -18.78
C TRP A 278 4.85 -6.09 -18.13
N ALA A 279 5.67 -7.06 -18.55
CA ALA A 279 5.65 -8.41 -18.00
C ALA A 279 6.08 -8.44 -16.52
N MET A 280 7.12 -7.67 -16.16
CA MET A 280 7.59 -7.51 -14.77
C MET A 280 6.48 -6.90 -13.90
N GLN A 281 5.86 -5.82 -14.33
CA GLN A 281 4.75 -5.18 -13.62
C GLN A 281 3.57 -6.14 -13.44
N MET A 282 3.14 -6.83 -14.52
CA MET A 282 2.07 -7.84 -14.42
C MET A 282 2.38 -8.93 -13.42
N SER A 283 3.64 -9.37 -13.32
CA SER A 283 4.03 -10.42 -12.38
C SER A 283 3.85 -9.99 -10.93
N ALA A 284 4.06 -8.73 -10.63
CA ALA A 284 3.94 -8.17 -9.28
C ALA A 284 2.51 -8.20 -8.72
N GLY A 285 1.50 -8.23 -9.58
CA GLY A 285 0.09 -8.37 -9.16
C GLY A 285 -0.26 -9.74 -8.57
N PHE A 286 0.60 -10.75 -8.72
CA PHE A 286 0.33 -12.11 -8.20
C PHE A 286 0.76 -12.26 -6.74
N PRO A 287 -0.09 -12.82 -5.86
CA PRO A 287 0.13 -12.82 -4.41
C PRO A 287 1.37 -13.61 -3.95
N LEU A 288 1.84 -14.57 -4.74
CA LEU A 288 3.03 -15.38 -4.44
C LEU A 288 4.27 -14.95 -5.21
N ASN A 289 4.21 -13.81 -5.90
CA ASN A 289 5.31 -13.31 -6.71
C ASN A 289 6.59 -13.11 -5.88
N ALA A 290 6.48 -12.39 -4.78
CA ALA A 290 7.60 -12.14 -3.88
C ALA A 290 8.20 -13.44 -3.29
N MET A 291 7.39 -14.49 -3.12
CA MET A 291 7.86 -15.82 -2.70
C MET A 291 8.64 -16.52 -3.82
N LEU A 292 8.18 -16.41 -5.08
CA LEU A 292 8.79 -17.13 -6.21
C LEU A 292 10.08 -16.47 -6.70
N PHE A 293 10.11 -15.14 -6.74
CA PHE A 293 11.22 -14.36 -7.31
C PHE A 293 12.00 -13.57 -6.26
N GLY A 294 11.44 -13.35 -5.08
CA GLY A 294 12.04 -12.61 -3.99
C GLY A 294 12.82 -13.49 -3.01
N LYS A 295 13.56 -12.85 -2.12
CA LYS A 295 14.20 -13.48 -0.97
C LYS A 295 13.26 -13.51 0.25
N MET A 296 11.95 -13.45 0.02
CA MET A 296 10.95 -13.45 1.07
C MET A 296 11.05 -14.73 1.89
N ARG A 297 11.50 -14.62 3.11
CA ARG A 297 11.58 -15.74 4.06
C ARG A 297 10.52 -15.54 5.13
N PRO A 298 9.66 -16.53 5.40
CA PRO A 298 8.79 -16.44 6.55
C PRO A 298 9.66 -16.49 7.81
N GLY A 299 9.39 -15.57 8.71
CA GLY A 299 9.90 -15.64 10.08
C GLY A 299 9.13 -16.67 10.90
N LYS A 300 9.04 -16.46 12.19
CA LYS A 300 8.27 -17.33 13.09
C LYS A 300 6.77 -17.32 12.73
N ILE A 301 6.23 -18.51 12.52
CA ILE A 301 4.79 -18.71 12.29
C ILE A 301 4.10 -18.84 13.64
N TYR A 302 3.11 -17.99 13.88
CA TYR A 302 2.31 -18.03 15.10
C TYR A 302 0.98 -18.78 14.88
N PRO A 303 0.40 -19.40 15.93
CA PRO A 303 -0.92 -20.07 15.82
C PRO A 303 -2.01 -19.15 15.27
N VAL A 304 -1.93 -17.86 15.56
CA VAL A 304 -2.84 -16.83 15.06
C VAL A 304 -2.81 -16.69 13.53
N ASP A 305 -1.65 -16.87 12.91
CA ASP A 305 -1.50 -16.83 11.45
C ASP A 305 -2.15 -18.04 10.81
N VAL A 306 -1.96 -19.21 11.43
CA VAL A 306 -2.58 -20.47 10.99
C VAL A 306 -4.11 -20.37 11.10
N LEU A 307 -4.64 -19.86 12.22
CA LEU A 307 -6.07 -19.63 12.40
C LEU A 307 -6.61 -18.70 11.30
N CYS A 308 -5.96 -17.58 11.07
CA CYS A 308 -6.33 -16.63 10.02
C CYS A 308 -6.37 -17.31 8.64
N GLY A 309 -5.30 -18.03 8.28
CA GLY A 309 -5.21 -18.75 7.01
C GLY A 309 -6.32 -19.78 6.82
N VAL A 310 -6.58 -20.60 7.86
CA VAL A 310 -7.65 -21.61 7.84
C VAL A 310 -9.03 -20.98 7.67
N MET A 311 -9.31 -19.88 8.38
CA MET A 311 -10.62 -19.22 8.33
C MET A 311 -10.86 -18.54 6.97
N VAL A 312 -9.88 -17.81 6.43
CA VAL A 312 -9.99 -17.16 5.11
C VAL A 312 -10.13 -18.21 4.00
N ALA A 313 -9.26 -19.22 3.98
CA ALA A 313 -9.31 -20.29 3.00
C ALA A 313 -10.59 -21.13 3.14
N GLY A 314 -11.01 -21.41 4.37
CA GLY A 314 -12.24 -22.13 4.67
C GLY A 314 -13.49 -21.42 4.13
N ALA A 315 -13.58 -20.09 4.28
CA ALA A 315 -14.66 -19.29 3.72
C ALA A 315 -14.68 -19.35 2.18
N ALA A 316 -13.50 -19.21 1.53
CA ALA A 316 -13.39 -19.27 0.08
C ALA A 316 -13.76 -20.65 -0.47
N VAL A 317 -13.24 -21.72 0.12
CA VAL A 317 -13.56 -23.09 -0.29
C VAL A 317 -15.03 -23.42 -0.02
N ALA A 318 -15.60 -22.98 1.10
CA ALA A 318 -17.02 -23.16 1.40
C ALA A 318 -17.91 -22.46 0.37
N ALA A 319 -17.55 -21.22 -0.02
CA ALA A 319 -18.27 -20.48 -1.06
C ALA A 319 -18.18 -21.18 -2.42
N LEU A 320 -16.98 -21.62 -2.84
CA LEU A 320 -16.76 -22.35 -4.09
C LEU A 320 -17.51 -23.70 -4.13
N ALA A 321 -17.49 -24.44 -3.01
CA ALA A 321 -18.19 -25.72 -2.89
C ALA A 321 -19.72 -25.57 -2.94
N ALA A 322 -20.23 -24.41 -2.49
CA ALA A 322 -21.64 -24.07 -2.47
C ALA A 322 -22.19 -23.51 -3.80
N LEU A 323 -21.34 -23.32 -4.82
CA LEU A 323 -21.75 -22.89 -6.16
C LEU A 323 -22.56 -24.01 -6.87
N ASP A 324 -23.88 -23.92 -6.86
CA ASP A 324 -24.75 -24.91 -7.53
C ASP A 324 -24.67 -24.76 -9.06
N LYS A 325 -24.78 -23.52 -9.54
CA LYS A 325 -24.72 -23.17 -10.96
C LYS A 325 -23.40 -22.46 -11.26
N LEU A 326 -22.65 -23.02 -12.19
CA LEU A 326 -21.41 -22.41 -12.67
C LEU A 326 -21.72 -21.54 -13.92
N PRO A 327 -21.09 -20.37 -14.05
CA PRO A 327 -21.18 -19.54 -15.25
C PRO A 327 -20.94 -20.36 -16.53
N ASN A 328 -21.58 -20.06 -17.63
CA ASN A 328 -21.30 -20.75 -18.89
C ASN A 328 -19.87 -20.44 -19.42
N LYS A 329 -19.41 -21.17 -20.44
CA LYS A 329 -18.03 -21.03 -20.97
C LYS A 329 -17.72 -19.58 -21.38
N LYS A 330 -18.66 -18.94 -22.09
CA LYS A 330 -18.53 -17.55 -22.55
C LYS A 330 -18.46 -16.58 -21.37
N GLN A 331 -19.36 -16.72 -20.40
CA GLN A 331 -19.37 -15.91 -19.20
C GLN A 331 -18.07 -16.05 -18.41
N ASN A 332 -17.57 -17.28 -18.29
CA ASN A 332 -16.31 -17.54 -17.59
C ASN A 332 -15.11 -16.94 -18.34
N LEU A 333 -15.09 -17.03 -19.68
CA LEU A 333 -14.07 -16.39 -20.49
C LEU A 333 -14.10 -14.86 -20.34
N LEU A 334 -15.28 -14.23 -20.36
CA LEU A 334 -15.42 -12.79 -20.18
C LEU A 334 -14.97 -12.34 -18.79
N LEU A 335 -15.24 -13.12 -17.75
CA LEU A 335 -14.73 -12.86 -16.40
C LEU A 335 -13.20 -12.93 -16.36
N PHE A 336 -12.60 -13.95 -16.99
CA PHE A 336 -11.15 -14.09 -17.12
C PHE A 336 -10.54 -12.92 -17.88
N LEU A 337 -11.11 -12.54 -19.05
CA LEU A 337 -10.61 -11.44 -19.86
C LEU A 337 -10.75 -10.07 -19.17
N SER A 338 -11.82 -9.87 -18.38
CA SER A 338 -11.97 -8.66 -17.56
C SER A 338 -10.87 -8.59 -16.50
N GLY A 339 -10.55 -9.72 -15.85
CA GLY A 339 -9.43 -9.79 -14.91
C GLY A 339 -8.09 -9.56 -15.59
N LEU A 340 -7.85 -10.18 -16.74
CA LEU A 340 -6.65 -9.98 -17.53
C LEU A 340 -6.48 -8.51 -17.96
N ALA A 341 -7.57 -7.84 -18.32
CA ALA A 341 -7.54 -6.41 -18.65
C ALA A 341 -7.16 -5.55 -17.44
N MET A 342 -7.65 -5.89 -16.23
CA MET A 342 -7.28 -5.19 -14.99
C MET A 342 -5.81 -5.40 -14.61
N VAL A 343 -5.19 -6.51 -14.99
CA VAL A 343 -3.74 -6.75 -14.78
C VAL A 343 -2.93 -6.07 -15.89
N SER A 344 -3.31 -6.30 -17.14
CA SER A 344 -2.50 -5.99 -18.31
C SER A 344 -2.51 -4.51 -18.69
N ALA A 345 -3.67 -3.84 -18.63
CA ALA A 345 -3.79 -2.48 -19.13
C ALA A 345 -3.09 -1.44 -18.23
N PRO A 346 -3.20 -1.49 -16.88
CA PRO A 346 -2.39 -0.65 -16.02
C PRO A 346 -0.89 -0.91 -16.14
N ALA A 347 -0.49 -2.19 -16.21
CA ALA A 347 0.90 -2.58 -16.39
C ALA A 347 1.49 -2.03 -17.69
N LEU A 348 0.68 -1.93 -18.76
CA LEU A 348 1.12 -1.37 -20.04
C LEU A 348 1.43 0.13 -19.91
N LEU A 349 0.66 0.88 -19.13
CA LEU A 349 0.97 2.30 -18.87
C LEU A 349 2.35 2.47 -18.20
N ILE A 350 2.66 1.60 -17.25
CA ILE A 350 4.00 1.56 -16.62
C ILE A 350 5.06 1.18 -17.67
N GLY A 351 4.79 0.19 -18.50
CA GLY A 351 5.68 -0.25 -19.57
C GLY A 351 6.01 0.84 -20.60
N LEU A 352 5.10 1.78 -20.85
CA LEU A 352 5.31 2.90 -21.77
C LEU A 352 6.18 4.04 -21.20
N SER A 353 6.39 4.07 -19.88
CA SER A 353 7.14 5.16 -19.24
C SER A 353 8.64 4.87 -19.22
N PRO A 354 9.50 5.79 -19.74
CA PRO A 354 10.96 5.62 -19.72
C PRO A 354 11.52 5.47 -18.32
N LYS A 355 10.92 6.15 -17.32
CA LYS A 355 11.31 6.08 -15.91
C LYS A 355 11.31 4.63 -15.42
N TYR A 356 10.25 3.88 -15.71
CA TYR A 356 10.07 2.51 -15.19
C TYR A 356 10.75 1.43 -16.04
N GLN A 357 11.27 1.80 -17.22
CA GLN A 357 12.10 0.92 -18.04
C GLN A 357 13.54 0.84 -17.55
N GLN A 358 13.94 1.75 -16.64
CA GLN A 358 15.27 1.77 -16.05
C GLN A 358 15.48 0.59 -15.09
N PRO A 359 16.71 0.05 -14.99
CA PRO A 359 17.02 -1.00 -14.02
C PRO A 359 16.72 -0.55 -12.58
N GLY A 360 16.11 -1.44 -11.80
CA GLY A 360 15.81 -1.19 -10.39
C GLY A 360 14.45 -0.52 -10.11
N GLN A 361 13.79 0.07 -11.11
CA GLN A 361 12.48 0.74 -10.91
C GLN A 361 11.32 -0.26 -10.82
N VAL A 362 11.33 -1.28 -11.67
CA VAL A 362 10.38 -2.40 -11.65
C VAL A 362 11.14 -3.69 -11.91
N ASP A 363 10.87 -4.73 -11.18
CA ASP A 363 11.47 -6.05 -11.40
C ASP A 363 10.42 -7.18 -11.25
N TRP A 364 10.88 -8.44 -11.37
CA TRP A 364 10.00 -9.59 -11.26
C TRP A 364 9.41 -9.79 -9.85
N ARG A 365 9.97 -9.16 -8.83
CA ARG A 365 9.59 -9.31 -7.42
C ARG A 365 8.58 -8.27 -6.99
N HIS A 366 8.78 -7.04 -7.43
CA HIS A 366 7.96 -5.90 -7.05
C HIS A 366 7.55 -5.08 -8.28
N GLY A 367 6.32 -4.63 -8.24
CA GLY A 367 5.76 -3.70 -9.19
C GLY A 367 5.74 -2.28 -8.65
N TYR A 368 5.02 -1.45 -9.33
CA TYR A 368 4.79 -0.07 -8.96
C TYR A 368 3.29 0.15 -8.66
N ILE A 369 2.86 1.38 -8.48
CA ILE A 369 1.51 1.83 -8.07
C ILE A 369 0.34 0.91 -8.52
N PRO A 370 0.26 0.37 -9.76
CA PRO A 370 -0.87 -0.46 -10.18
C PRO A 370 -1.04 -1.79 -9.47
N GLN A 371 -0.02 -2.28 -8.74
CA GLN A 371 0.01 -3.62 -8.16
C GLN A 371 -1.27 -3.98 -7.39
N THR A 372 -1.83 -3.06 -6.62
CA THR A 372 -3.08 -3.30 -5.88
C THR A 372 -4.25 -3.55 -6.81
N VAL A 373 -4.40 -2.78 -7.90
CA VAL A 373 -5.47 -3.00 -8.90
C VAL A 373 -5.27 -4.30 -9.65
N GLU A 374 -4.02 -4.61 -9.99
CA GLU A 374 -3.65 -5.87 -10.64
C GLU A 374 -4.07 -7.07 -9.77
N SER A 375 -3.97 -6.97 -8.44
CA SER A 375 -4.44 -8.01 -7.51
C SER A 375 -5.95 -8.27 -7.64
N PHE A 376 -6.77 -7.25 -7.88
CA PHE A 376 -8.20 -7.45 -8.22
C PHE A 376 -8.36 -8.23 -9.52
N GLY A 377 -7.58 -7.88 -10.54
CA GLY A 377 -7.56 -8.59 -11.82
C GLY A 377 -7.15 -10.05 -11.66
N VAL A 378 -6.10 -10.32 -10.91
CA VAL A 378 -5.66 -11.69 -10.56
C VAL A 378 -6.77 -12.44 -9.84
N GLY A 379 -7.49 -11.80 -8.94
CA GLY A 379 -8.63 -12.40 -8.24
C GLY A 379 -9.76 -12.82 -9.19
N LEU A 380 -10.10 -12.00 -10.18
CA LEU A 380 -11.09 -12.34 -11.20
C LEU A 380 -10.61 -13.50 -12.09
N MET A 381 -9.34 -13.49 -12.50
CA MET A 381 -8.74 -14.57 -13.27
C MET A 381 -8.72 -15.88 -12.48
N ALA A 382 -8.30 -15.83 -11.20
CA ALA A 382 -8.28 -16.98 -10.30
C ALA A 382 -9.69 -17.56 -10.10
N LEU A 383 -10.70 -16.70 -9.89
CA LEU A 383 -12.10 -17.15 -9.79
C LEU A 383 -12.55 -17.85 -11.08
N ALA A 384 -12.23 -17.28 -12.24
CA ALA A 384 -12.58 -17.88 -13.52
C ALA A 384 -11.89 -19.23 -13.74
N VAL A 385 -10.60 -19.35 -13.39
CA VAL A 385 -9.84 -20.62 -13.47
C VAL A 385 -10.41 -21.66 -12.51
N LEU A 386 -10.72 -21.27 -11.25
CA LEU A 386 -11.34 -22.18 -10.28
C LEU A 386 -12.72 -22.67 -10.73
N VAL A 387 -13.54 -21.79 -11.32
CA VAL A 387 -14.84 -22.16 -11.91
C VAL A 387 -14.64 -23.15 -13.08
N MET A 388 -13.63 -22.93 -13.93
CA MET A 388 -13.30 -23.84 -15.03
C MET A 388 -12.86 -25.20 -14.51
N LEU A 389 -11.97 -25.23 -13.51
CA LEU A 389 -11.51 -26.44 -12.85
C LEU A 389 -12.69 -27.22 -12.21
N LEU A 390 -13.57 -26.52 -11.49
CA LEU A 390 -14.75 -27.14 -10.89
C LEU A 390 -15.70 -27.71 -11.95
N ARG A 391 -15.88 -27.00 -13.06
CA ARG A 391 -16.70 -27.50 -14.19
C ARG A 391 -16.11 -28.77 -14.80
N TRP A 392 -14.80 -28.77 -15.05
CA TRP A 392 -14.08 -29.92 -15.57
C TRP A 392 -14.18 -31.11 -14.61
N ALA A 393 -13.88 -30.87 -13.32
CA ALA A 393 -13.90 -31.92 -12.29
C ALA A 393 -15.29 -32.54 -12.08
N ARG A 394 -16.36 -31.71 -12.07
CA ARG A 394 -17.74 -32.18 -11.91
C ARG A 394 -18.21 -33.09 -13.06
N GLY A 395 -17.60 -32.98 -14.24
CA GLY A 395 -17.85 -33.85 -15.39
C GLY A 395 -17.12 -35.18 -15.34
N LYS A 396 -16.32 -35.48 -14.32
CA LYS A 396 -15.53 -36.70 -14.20
C LYS A 396 -16.19 -37.74 -13.29
N SER A 397 -15.98 -39.02 -13.60
CA SER A 397 -16.52 -40.14 -12.81
C SER A 397 -15.96 -40.19 -11.38
N TRP A 398 -14.73 -39.73 -11.16
CA TRP A 398 -14.12 -39.69 -9.83
C TRP A 398 -14.65 -38.55 -8.93
N TRP A 399 -15.40 -37.61 -9.47
CA TRP A 399 -15.85 -36.41 -8.72
C TRP A 399 -16.53 -36.71 -7.38
N PRO A 400 -17.44 -37.69 -7.25
CA PRO A 400 -18.10 -37.95 -5.98
C PRO A 400 -17.15 -38.30 -4.84
N GLY A 401 -16.07 -39.06 -5.14
CA GLY A 401 -15.02 -39.40 -4.17
C GLY A 401 -13.90 -38.37 -4.08
N GLY A 402 -13.46 -37.80 -5.22
CA GLY A 402 -12.31 -36.91 -5.30
C GLY A 402 -12.57 -35.45 -4.90
N ARG A 403 -13.84 -35.04 -4.79
CA ARG A 403 -14.19 -33.64 -4.46
C ARG A 403 -13.61 -33.17 -3.12
N ALA A 404 -13.56 -34.04 -2.10
CA ALA A 404 -13.03 -33.71 -0.79
C ALA A 404 -11.51 -33.45 -0.86
N VAL A 405 -10.81 -34.26 -1.65
CA VAL A 405 -9.37 -34.09 -1.89
C VAL A 405 -9.10 -32.78 -2.60
N LEU A 406 -9.84 -32.45 -3.68
CA LEU A 406 -9.68 -31.19 -4.41
C LEU A 406 -9.90 -29.98 -3.50
N TYR A 407 -11.01 -29.94 -2.76
CA TYR A 407 -11.28 -28.84 -1.85
C TYR A 407 -10.29 -28.77 -0.68
N GLY A 408 -9.82 -29.92 -0.18
CA GLY A 408 -8.76 -29.99 0.81
C GLY A 408 -7.45 -29.40 0.31
N LEU A 409 -7.01 -29.76 -0.90
CA LEU A 409 -5.82 -29.20 -1.53
C LEU A 409 -5.94 -27.69 -1.74
N LEU A 410 -7.09 -27.22 -2.25
CA LEU A 410 -7.34 -25.79 -2.41
C LEU A 410 -7.27 -25.05 -1.06
N ALA A 411 -7.87 -25.62 -0.01
CA ALA A 411 -7.83 -25.04 1.33
C ALA A 411 -6.39 -24.95 1.86
N VAL A 412 -5.60 -26.01 1.71
CA VAL A 412 -4.19 -26.03 2.16
C VAL A 412 -3.35 -25.01 1.39
N CYS A 413 -3.47 -24.95 0.06
CA CYS A 413 -2.73 -23.97 -0.76
C CYS A 413 -3.09 -22.53 -0.37
N MET A 414 -4.39 -22.23 -0.24
CA MET A 414 -4.87 -20.89 0.13
C MET A 414 -4.46 -20.51 1.55
N ALA A 415 -4.64 -21.41 2.52
CA ALA A 415 -4.22 -21.17 3.90
C ALA A 415 -2.70 -21.00 4.00
N GLY A 416 -1.93 -21.84 3.32
CA GLY A 416 -0.47 -21.74 3.26
C GLY A 416 0.01 -20.41 2.70
N SER A 417 -0.63 -19.89 1.64
CA SER A 417 -0.32 -18.57 1.09
C SER A 417 -0.54 -17.45 2.12
N VAL A 418 -1.70 -17.45 2.82
CA VAL A 418 -2.01 -16.46 3.84
C VAL A 418 -1.03 -16.52 5.01
N VAL A 419 -0.75 -17.73 5.52
CA VAL A 419 0.19 -17.95 6.63
C VAL A 419 1.59 -17.45 6.26
N TRP A 420 2.06 -17.84 5.07
CA TRP A 420 3.37 -17.43 4.57
C TRP A 420 3.51 -15.92 4.48
N GLN A 421 2.56 -15.25 3.84
CA GLN A 421 2.61 -13.81 3.66
C GLN A 421 2.55 -13.05 5.00
N ARG A 422 1.72 -13.49 5.95
CA ARG A 422 1.68 -12.88 7.29
C ARG A 422 2.99 -13.05 8.04
N ALA A 423 3.55 -14.25 8.05
CA ALA A 423 4.80 -14.53 8.73
C ALA A 423 5.98 -13.76 8.11
N ALA A 424 6.01 -13.64 6.79
CA ALA A 424 7.05 -12.90 6.09
C ALA A 424 6.93 -11.38 6.29
N THR A 425 5.72 -10.82 6.27
CA THR A 425 5.49 -9.38 6.55
C THR A 425 5.92 -9.04 7.97
N ARG A 426 5.60 -9.90 8.94
CA ARG A 426 6.05 -9.69 10.33
C ARG A 426 7.58 -9.79 10.45
N SER A 427 8.21 -10.74 9.75
CA SER A 427 9.67 -10.85 9.73
C SER A 427 10.34 -9.63 9.10
N ALA A 428 9.75 -9.05 8.06
CA ALA A 428 10.26 -7.80 7.49
C ALA A 428 10.12 -6.63 8.46
N TYR A 429 9.00 -6.57 9.21
CA TYR A 429 8.84 -5.60 10.28
C TYR A 429 9.90 -5.78 11.38
N ASP A 430 10.12 -7.01 11.84
CA ASP A 430 11.13 -7.31 12.89
C ASP A 430 12.55 -6.95 12.44
N GLN A 431 12.84 -6.92 11.15
CA GLN A 431 14.15 -6.59 10.59
C GLN A 431 14.35 -5.10 10.29
N GLY A 432 13.31 -4.37 9.97
CA GLY A 432 13.41 -2.98 9.55
C GLY A 432 12.44 -2.03 10.27
N GLY A 433 11.18 -2.44 10.46
CA GLY A 433 10.15 -1.57 11.02
C GLY A 433 10.34 -1.23 12.50
N ARG A 434 10.98 -2.11 13.27
CA ARG A 434 11.32 -1.86 14.69
C ARG A 434 12.27 -0.68 14.84
N ALA A 435 13.26 -0.59 13.94
CA ALA A 435 14.21 0.51 13.93
C ALA A 435 13.52 1.87 13.80
N TYR A 436 12.54 1.97 12.91
CA TYR A 436 11.73 3.18 12.75
C TYR A 436 10.98 3.58 14.00
N THR A 437 10.37 2.60 14.66
CA THR A 437 9.55 2.85 15.84
C THR A 437 10.43 3.36 16.98
N VAL A 438 11.51 2.66 17.29
CA VAL A 438 12.37 3.03 18.40
C VAL A 438 13.07 4.37 18.17
N PHE A 439 13.47 4.62 16.94
CA PHE A 439 14.11 5.88 16.57
C PHE A 439 13.13 7.05 16.65
N GLY A 440 11.92 6.86 16.09
CA GLY A 440 10.86 7.86 16.17
C GLY A 440 10.40 8.14 17.60
N ASP A 441 10.28 7.11 18.43
CA ASP A 441 9.93 7.26 19.84
C ASP A 441 11.02 8.03 20.61
N GLY A 442 12.30 7.78 20.30
CA GLY A 442 13.43 8.50 20.88
C GLY A 442 13.42 9.99 20.52
N VAL A 443 13.24 10.31 19.24
CA VAL A 443 13.14 11.69 18.76
C VAL A 443 11.93 12.41 19.38
N ALA A 444 10.78 11.74 19.42
CA ALA A 444 9.59 12.29 20.09
C ALA A 444 9.76 12.53 21.60
N ALA A 445 10.68 11.78 22.24
CA ALA A 445 11.04 11.96 23.63
C ALA A 445 12.10 13.06 23.87
N GLY A 446 12.61 13.68 22.81
CA GLY A 446 13.60 14.75 22.88
C GLY A 446 15.03 14.30 22.59
N LEU A 447 15.25 13.08 22.10
CA LEU A 447 16.58 12.63 21.70
C LEU A 447 17.17 13.60 20.66
N ALA A 448 18.40 14.07 20.91
CA ALA A 448 19.08 15.09 20.11
C ALA A 448 18.41 16.49 20.10
N ALA A 449 17.54 16.80 21.07
CA ALA A 449 16.94 18.13 21.17
C ALA A 449 17.99 19.24 21.45
N ASP A 450 19.05 18.90 22.13
CA ASP A 450 20.11 19.83 22.56
C ASP A 450 21.27 19.94 21.55
N CYS A 451 21.13 19.39 20.32
CA CYS A 451 22.21 19.42 19.34
C CYS A 451 22.56 20.83 18.83
N GLY A 452 21.67 21.81 19.00
CA GLY A 452 21.88 23.19 18.53
C GLY A 452 22.15 23.27 17.03
N ASP A 453 23.23 23.97 16.65
CA ASP A 453 23.67 24.10 15.24
C ASP A 453 24.64 22.97 14.80
N THR A 454 24.95 22.02 15.68
CA THR A 454 25.86 20.92 15.35
C THR A 454 25.16 19.93 14.41
N PRO A 455 25.81 19.51 13.32
CA PRO A 455 25.22 18.55 12.38
C PRO A 455 24.82 17.25 13.08
N VAL A 456 23.62 16.74 12.76
CA VAL A 456 23.14 15.44 13.24
C VAL A 456 23.34 14.43 12.13
N VAL A 457 24.06 13.36 12.41
CA VAL A 457 24.40 12.33 11.44
C VAL A 457 23.87 10.96 11.88
N THR A 458 23.56 10.12 10.89
CA THR A 458 23.19 8.73 11.12
C THR A 458 23.63 7.84 9.96
N ASP A 459 24.13 6.65 10.27
CA ASP A 459 24.38 5.63 9.25
C ASP A 459 23.10 4.88 8.86
N TYR A 460 22.04 5.03 9.63
CA TYR A 460 20.75 4.44 9.36
C TYR A 460 19.93 5.33 8.45
N MET A 461 20.13 5.14 7.15
CA MET A 461 19.32 5.80 6.14
C MET A 461 17.97 5.13 5.98
N ILE A 462 16.97 5.77 6.55
CA ILE A 462 15.58 5.31 6.54
C ILE A 462 15.07 5.15 5.08
N TRP A 463 15.57 5.97 4.14
CA TRP A 463 15.00 6.12 2.80
C TRP A 463 16.02 6.10 1.65
N GLY A 464 17.16 5.54 1.86
CA GLY A 464 18.17 5.43 0.80
C GLY A 464 18.75 6.77 0.32
N GLY A 465 18.77 7.79 1.18
CA GLY A 465 19.40 9.07 0.91
C GLY A 465 18.49 10.15 0.32
N HIS A 466 17.20 10.09 0.55
CA HIS A 466 16.28 11.19 0.26
C HIS A 466 16.22 12.17 1.45
N GLU A 467 16.99 13.24 1.39
CA GLU A 467 17.06 14.32 2.38
C GLU A 467 15.67 14.82 2.83
N VAL A 468 14.79 15.09 1.86
CA VAL A 468 13.40 15.51 2.12
C VAL A 468 12.62 14.50 2.95
N ALA A 469 12.92 13.24 2.79
CA ALA A 469 12.27 12.13 3.45
C ALA A 469 12.70 11.99 4.91
N GLU A 470 13.97 12.15 5.14
CA GLU A 470 14.58 12.08 6.46
C GLU A 470 14.17 13.28 7.29
N ASN A 471 14.21 14.47 6.72
CA ASN A 471 13.71 15.68 7.35
C ASN A 471 12.23 15.57 7.73
N ALA A 472 11.39 14.99 6.87
CA ALA A 472 9.98 14.78 7.17
C ALA A 472 9.75 13.78 8.32
N PHE A 473 10.60 12.75 8.45
CA PHE A 473 10.56 11.81 9.57
C PHE A 473 10.86 12.49 10.90
N PHE A 474 11.93 13.29 10.94
CA PHE A 474 12.32 14.01 12.17
C PHE A 474 11.34 15.12 12.52
N LEU A 475 10.79 15.84 11.54
CA LEU A 475 9.72 16.81 11.76
C LEU A 475 8.45 16.19 12.40
N ARG A 476 8.18 14.94 12.07
CA ARG A 476 7.03 14.24 12.66
C ARG A 476 7.24 13.89 14.13
N TYR A 477 8.43 13.41 14.47
CA TYR A 477 8.73 12.88 15.78
C TYR A 477 9.32 13.93 16.73
N GLY A 478 9.96 14.97 16.19
CA GLY A 478 10.32 16.14 16.97
C GLY A 478 9.12 17.09 17.01
N ASP A 479 8.63 17.45 18.15
CA ASP A 479 7.64 18.54 18.33
C ASP A 479 8.33 19.88 18.08
N LEU A 480 8.82 20.03 16.84
CA LEU A 480 9.66 21.16 16.44
C LEU A 480 8.73 22.31 16.09
N ASP A 481 8.83 23.37 16.89
CA ASP A 481 8.24 24.66 16.60
C ASP A 481 8.69 25.09 15.18
N ALA A 482 7.79 25.58 14.35
CA ALA A 482 8.07 25.92 12.95
C ALA A 482 9.25 26.91 12.78
N ASP A 483 9.54 27.67 13.84
CA ASP A 483 10.67 28.62 13.91
C ASP A 483 11.94 28.05 14.58
N ALA A 484 11.85 26.90 15.23
CA ALA A 484 13.02 26.18 15.73
C ALA A 484 13.54 25.24 14.63
N HIS A 485 14.81 25.32 14.34
CA HIS A 485 15.52 24.61 13.27
C HIS A 485 15.06 23.16 13.17
N ALA A 486 14.44 22.79 12.04
CA ALA A 486 14.11 21.41 11.76
C ALA A 486 15.39 20.58 11.91
N LEU A 487 15.34 19.51 12.69
CA LEU A 487 16.46 18.62 12.86
C LEU A 487 16.85 18.10 11.48
N GLN A 488 17.94 18.60 10.92
CA GLN A 488 18.48 18.12 9.66
C GLN A 488 19.39 16.95 9.96
N VAL A 489 19.08 15.81 9.37
CA VAL A 489 19.88 14.60 9.54
C VAL A 489 20.61 14.30 8.27
N TRP A 490 21.93 14.10 8.40
CA TRP A 490 22.87 13.88 7.32
C TRP A 490 23.45 12.46 7.39
N ARG A 491 24.11 12.05 6.34
CA ARG A 491 24.94 10.84 6.40
C ARG A 491 26.26 11.16 7.11
N THR A 492 26.74 10.21 7.89
CA THR A 492 28.05 10.33 8.52
C THR A 492 29.15 10.65 7.49
N GLU A 493 29.11 10.06 6.31
CA GLU A 493 30.08 10.31 5.23
C GLU A 493 30.06 11.75 4.69
N ASP A 494 28.91 12.44 4.73
CA ASP A 494 28.75 13.81 4.23
C ASP A 494 29.38 14.84 5.18
N HIS A 495 29.59 14.49 6.46
CA HIS A 495 30.15 15.31 7.52
C HIS A 495 31.38 14.68 8.18
N ALA A 496 32.09 13.82 7.45
CA ALA A 496 33.28 13.13 7.97
C ALA A 496 34.44 14.05 8.33
N ASP A 497 34.49 15.25 7.71
CA ASP A 497 35.56 16.26 7.97
C ASP A 497 35.16 17.25 9.06
N ASP A 498 33.97 17.17 9.65
CA ASP A 498 33.52 18.10 10.68
C ASP A 498 34.24 17.81 12.02
N GLU A 499 34.57 18.87 12.77
CA GLU A 499 35.24 18.74 14.07
C GLU A 499 34.35 18.03 15.10
N ALA A 500 33.03 18.26 15.02
CA ALA A 500 32.06 17.65 15.90
C ALA A 500 30.73 17.39 15.15
N VAL A 501 30.12 16.25 15.44
CA VAL A 501 28.80 15.87 14.94
C VAL A 501 28.00 15.19 16.04
N TYR A 502 26.67 15.38 16.06
CA TYR A 502 25.79 14.52 16.85
C TYR A 502 25.46 13.25 16.05
N ARG A 503 25.93 12.12 16.52
CA ARG A 503 25.58 10.83 15.95
C ARG A 503 24.33 10.29 16.62
N VAL A 504 23.33 9.93 15.83
CA VAL A 504 22.09 9.32 16.31
C VAL A 504 21.98 7.90 15.76
N GLY A 505 21.63 6.97 16.64
CA GLY A 505 21.50 5.56 16.27
C GLY A 505 20.47 4.83 17.11
N PHE A 506 20.42 3.52 16.91
CA PHE A 506 19.53 2.63 17.66
C PHE A 506 20.19 1.27 17.84
N THR A 507 19.75 0.56 18.88
CA THR A 507 20.13 -0.84 19.09
C THR A 507 18.85 -1.67 19.17
N LEU A 508 18.73 -2.66 18.29
CA LEU A 508 17.60 -3.59 18.30
C LEU A 508 17.88 -4.76 19.24
N GLY A 509 16.98 -4.97 20.20
CA GLY A 509 17.10 -6.04 21.17
C GLY A 509 16.91 -7.43 20.56
N GLN A 510 17.67 -8.40 21.05
CA GLN A 510 17.52 -9.84 20.78
C GLN A 510 17.47 -10.59 22.12
N ASP A 511 16.71 -11.68 22.21
CA ASP A 511 16.69 -12.60 23.36
C ASP A 511 16.64 -11.93 24.74
N ARG A 512 15.61 -11.14 25.01
CA ARG A 512 15.36 -10.32 26.22
C ARG A 512 16.09 -8.96 26.25
N HIS A 513 16.68 -8.51 25.16
CA HIS A 513 17.11 -7.13 25.01
C HIS A 513 15.95 -6.27 24.50
N TYR A 514 15.97 -5.00 24.86
CA TYR A 514 14.99 -4.01 24.40
C TYR A 514 15.56 -3.17 23.26
N ASP A 515 14.66 -2.70 22.39
CA ASP A 515 15.00 -1.73 21.38
C ASP A 515 15.21 -0.37 22.06
N ILE A 516 16.32 0.28 21.77
CA ILE A 516 16.67 1.60 22.29
C ILE A 516 17.18 2.50 21.17
N ALA A 517 16.98 3.81 21.33
CA ALA A 517 17.65 4.82 20.53
C ALA A 517 18.68 5.57 21.39
N TRP A 518 19.68 6.10 20.75
CA TRP A 518 20.73 6.86 21.43
C TRP A 518 21.27 7.98 20.54
N CYS A 519 21.79 9.03 21.15
CA CYS A 519 22.59 10.05 20.47
C CYS A 519 23.79 10.42 21.34
N GLY A 520 24.80 10.97 20.71
CA GLY A 520 25.97 11.49 21.41
C GLY A 520 26.84 12.36 20.50
N LEU A 521 27.66 13.18 21.10
CA LEU A 521 28.61 14.04 20.41
C LEU A 521 29.85 13.22 20.04
N GLY A 522 30.18 13.14 18.77
CA GLY A 522 31.35 12.48 18.22
C GLY A 522 32.12 13.37 17.26
N HIS A 523 33.23 12.88 16.78
CA HIS A 523 33.98 13.51 15.70
C HIS A 523 33.54 12.96 14.34
N GLY A 524 33.41 13.80 13.32
CA GLY A 524 32.98 13.36 12.01
C GLY A 524 33.87 12.26 11.40
N ALA A 525 35.17 12.32 11.68
CA ALA A 525 36.16 11.33 11.21
C ALA A 525 36.18 10.02 12.02
N ASP A 526 35.78 10.05 13.28
CA ASP A 526 35.71 8.87 14.17
C ASP A 526 34.39 8.86 14.94
N PRO A 527 33.31 8.43 14.27
CA PRO A 527 31.97 8.45 14.84
C PRO A 527 31.70 7.35 15.88
N ASP A 528 32.66 6.46 16.14
CA ASP A 528 32.44 5.30 17.01
C ASP A 528 32.60 5.63 18.51
N VAL A 529 33.29 6.71 18.84
CA VAL A 529 33.46 7.19 20.21
C VAL A 529 32.61 8.44 20.44
N LEU A 530 31.68 8.36 21.37
CA LEU A 530 30.72 9.41 21.68
C LEU A 530 30.91 9.97 23.10
N THR A 531 30.72 11.27 23.25
CA THR A 531 30.54 11.95 24.54
C THR A 531 29.11 12.49 24.66
N ASP A 532 28.71 12.90 25.86
CA ASP A 532 27.39 13.45 26.15
C ASP A 532 26.26 12.56 25.61
N VAL A 533 26.39 11.26 25.87
CA VAL A 533 25.50 10.26 25.31
C VAL A 533 24.15 10.26 26.02
N GLU A 534 23.10 10.45 25.26
CA GLU A 534 21.73 10.27 25.71
C GLU A 534 21.17 8.96 25.15
N VAL A 535 20.44 8.22 26.00
CA VAL A 535 19.81 6.95 25.61
C VAL A 535 18.31 7.01 25.93
N TRP A 536 17.49 6.80 24.92
CA TRP A 536 16.07 6.60 25.08
C TRP A 536 15.77 5.15 25.48
N LEU A 537 15.18 4.98 26.65
CA LEU A 537 14.71 3.70 27.17
C LEU A 537 13.22 3.52 26.88
N PRO A 538 12.77 2.35 26.39
CA PRO A 538 11.39 2.12 26.03
C PRO A 538 10.45 2.18 27.23
N ALA A 539 9.16 2.40 26.96
CA ALA A 539 8.11 2.30 27.97
C ALA A 539 8.10 0.91 28.62
N GLY A 540 8.10 0.87 29.94
CA GLY A 540 8.09 -0.36 30.76
C GLY A 540 7.03 -0.32 31.86
N THR A 541 6.72 -1.46 32.45
CA THR A 541 5.81 -1.58 33.58
C THR A 541 6.60 -1.70 34.88
N PHE A 542 7.23 -0.61 35.35
CA PHE A 542 7.91 -0.54 36.62
C PHE A 542 8.96 -1.67 36.84
N LEU A 543 9.78 -1.92 35.83
CA LEU A 543 10.82 -2.94 35.88
C LEU A 543 12.19 -2.29 36.00
N TYR A 544 13.07 -2.92 36.77
CA TYR A 544 14.49 -2.61 36.76
C TYR A 544 15.17 -3.50 35.73
N ASP A 545 15.88 -2.88 34.81
CA ASP A 545 16.66 -3.53 33.78
C ASP A 545 18.09 -3.05 33.81
N VAL A 546 18.95 -3.58 32.97
CA VAL A 546 20.37 -3.28 32.97
C VAL A 546 20.77 -2.72 31.61
N LEU A 547 21.26 -1.49 31.62
CA LEU A 547 21.92 -0.88 30.50
C LEU A 547 23.41 -1.25 30.53
N TYR A 548 23.89 -1.77 29.41
CA TYR A 548 25.28 -2.10 29.16
C TYR A 548 25.84 -1.14 28.13
N TYR A 549 27.08 -0.70 28.37
CA TYR A 549 27.85 0.05 27.38
C TYR A 549 29.34 -0.14 27.65
N THR A 550 30.18 0.13 26.66
CA THR A 550 31.63 0.02 26.76
C THR A 550 32.25 1.41 26.65
N THR A 551 33.14 1.75 27.53
CA THR A 551 33.91 3.01 27.47
C THR A 551 34.99 2.94 26.36
N ALA A 552 35.53 4.07 25.94
CA ALA A 552 36.64 4.11 25.01
C ALA A 552 37.90 3.35 25.48
N ASP A 553 38.06 3.20 26.80
CA ASP A 553 39.13 2.41 27.43
C ASP A 553 38.85 0.89 27.45
N ASP A 554 37.82 0.42 26.73
CA ASP A 554 37.40 -0.98 26.62
C ASP A 554 36.87 -1.57 27.94
N GLU A 555 36.37 -0.74 28.86
CA GLU A 555 35.72 -1.17 30.11
C GLU A 555 34.20 -1.32 29.89
N GLU A 556 33.67 -2.55 30.11
CA GLU A 556 32.22 -2.80 30.08
C GLU A 556 31.56 -2.27 31.39
N VAL A 557 30.66 -1.31 31.23
CA VAL A 557 29.89 -0.73 32.35
C VAL A 557 28.51 -1.37 32.36
N ARG A 558 28.03 -1.68 33.57
CA ARG A 558 26.70 -2.21 33.82
C ARG A 558 25.96 -1.25 34.76
N ARG A 559 24.89 -0.62 34.27
CA ARG A 559 24.07 0.33 35.01
C ARG A 559 22.65 -0.18 35.16
N GLU A 560 22.18 -0.34 36.41
CA GLU A 560 20.76 -0.62 36.65
C GLU A 560 19.93 0.62 36.35
N VAL A 561 18.86 0.44 35.56
CA VAL A 561 17.96 1.51 35.10
C VAL A 561 16.52 1.15 35.38
N TYR A 562 15.71 2.16 35.64
CA TYR A 562 14.29 1.98 35.89
C TYR A 562 13.49 2.39 34.65
N LEU A 563 12.65 1.49 34.15
CA LEU A 563 11.78 1.76 33.00
C LEU A 563 10.46 2.36 33.47
N ASP A 564 10.22 3.63 33.13
CA ASP A 564 8.94 4.29 33.33
C ASP A 564 7.89 3.81 32.31
N LYS A 565 6.62 3.96 32.67
CA LYS A 565 5.49 3.63 31.81
C LYS A 565 5.44 4.45 30.51
N ASN A 566 6.07 5.63 30.49
CA ASN A 566 6.12 6.53 29.33
C ASN A 566 7.45 6.47 28.58
N GLY A 567 8.38 5.61 29.05
CA GLY A 567 9.78 5.65 28.62
C GLY A 567 10.59 6.69 29.40
N THR A 568 11.89 6.61 29.28
CA THR A 568 12.82 7.47 30.04
C THR A 568 14.05 7.80 29.20
N MET A 569 14.47 9.06 29.24
CA MET A 569 15.78 9.49 28.74
C MET A 569 16.81 9.44 29.84
N ILE A 570 17.98 8.91 29.59
CA ILE A 570 19.12 8.92 30.53
C ILE A 570 20.38 9.39 29.82
N THR A 571 21.23 10.09 30.57
CA THR A 571 22.54 10.53 30.10
C THR A 571 23.62 9.59 30.65
N LEU A 572 24.61 9.30 29.81
CA LEU A 572 25.78 8.52 30.17
C LEU A 572 27.01 9.44 30.20
N ASP A 573 27.83 9.28 31.21
CA ASP A 573 29.05 10.08 31.42
C ASP A 573 30.26 9.38 30.77
N GLY A 574 31.18 10.15 30.20
CA GLY A 574 32.44 9.67 29.66
C GLY A 574 32.41 9.40 28.14
N GLU A 575 33.48 8.84 27.63
CA GLU A 575 33.63 8.44 26.23
C GLU A 575 33.11 7.03 26.06
N ILE A 576 32.13 6.84 25.15
CA ILE A 576 31.37 5.59 25.04
C ILE A 576 31.41 5.10 23.56
N LEU A 577 31.64 3.81 23.39
CA LEU A 577 31.55 3.18 22.08
C LEU A 577 30.09 3.02 21.66
N ALA A 578 29.68 3.67 20.55
CA ALA A 578 28.30 3.75 20.04
C ALA A 578 27.63 2.38 19.92
N ASP A 579 28.30 1.44 19.25
CA ASP A 579 27.75 0.12 18.96
C ASP A 579 27.65 -0.83 20.18
N SER A 580 28.20 -0.42 21.32
CA SER A 580 28.18 -1.20 22.58
C SER A 580 26.91 -0.99 23.39
N ILE A 581 26.14 0.07 23.13
CA ILE A 581 24.99 0.49 23.95
C ILE A 581 23.83 -0.51 23.73
N ARG A 582 23.42 -1.17 24.84
CA ARG A 582 22.31 -2.15 24.79
C ARG A 582 21.57 -2.22 26.11
N LEU A 583 20.27 -2.49 26.05
CA LEU A 583 19.43 -2.69 27.23
C LEU A 583 18.97 -4.15 27.33
N ALA A 584 19.16 -4.77 28.49
CA ALA A 584 18.74 -6.14 28.72
C ALA A 584 17.84 -6.25 29.95
N ALA A 585 16.90 -7.19 29.92
CA ALA A 585 16.09 -7.52 31.09
C ALA A 585 16.95 -8.10 32.20
N HIS A 586 16.68 -7.65 33.44
CA HIS A 586 17.38 -8.10 34.67
C HIS A 586 17.19 -9.61 34.89
#